data_c316c40037fb44d986dcdf15bc5fa175
#
_entry.id   c316c40037fb44d986dcdf15bc5fa175
#
_cell.length_a   1.000
_cell.length_b   1.000
_cell.length_c   1.000
_cell.angle_alpha   90.00
_cell.angle_beta   90.00
_cell.angle_gamma   90.00
#
_symmetry.space_group_name_H-M   'P 1'
#
loop_
_entity.id
_entity.type
_entity.pdbx_description
1 polymer ?
#
loop_
_entity_poly.entity_id
_entity_poly.type
_entity_poly.pdbx_seq_one_letter_code
_entity_poly.pdbx_strand_id
1 'polypeptide(L)'
;MDKQQYDTIKLQINQEKEHILKEVYELTAEKRKIEQKKEYDLYVVKSRSKVVQTGQRIMAGMLSSHTFSPERIEEWNRKIKKTEDFIQKNESLLEQVKEKERVIDEMYQEDCKKLAKIQEKLEEKMLLDLKMCMNG
;
A
#
# COMPACT_ATOMS: atom_id res chain seq x y z
N MET A 1 -27.81 -3.07 -7.08
CA MET A 1 -26.93 -1.88 -6.91
C MET A 1 -27.13 -0.95 -8.10
N ASP A 2 -27.53 0.27 -7.85
CA ASP A 2 -27.67 1.26 -8.91
C ASP A 2 -26.31 1.97 -9.17
N LYS A 3 -26.24 2.76 -10.23
CA LYS A 3 -25.04 3.49 -10.62
C LYS A 3 -24.55 4.46 -9.54
N GLN A 4 -25.48 5.12 -8.87
CA GLN A 4 -25.15 6.09 -7.82
C GLN A 4 -24.51 5.40 -6.61
N GLN A 5 -25.04 4.28 -6.17
CA GLN A 5 -24.47 3.46 -5.11
C GLN A 5 -23.09 2.95 -5.49
N TYR A 6 -22.94 2.45 -6.71
CA TYR A 6 -21.65 1.97 -7.24
C TYR A 6 -20.61 3.08 -7.25
N ASP A 7 -20.94 4.25 -7.78
CA ASP A 7 -20.01 5.39 -7.85
C ASP A 7 -19.59 5.85 -6.45
N THR A 8 -20.51 5.86 -5.48
CA THR A 8 -20.23 6.21 -4.08
C THR A 8 -19.26 5.21 -3.44
N ILE A 9 -19.50 3.92 -3.64
CA ILE A 9 -18.62 2.86 -3.11
C ILE A 9 -17.25 2.92 -3.76
N LYS A 10 -17.17 3.14 -5.07
CA LYS A 10 -15.89 3.29 -5.79
C LYS A 10 -15.10 4.48 -5.29
N LEU A 11 -15.74 5.59 -5.01
CA LEU A 11 -15.10 6.77 -4.44
C LEU A 11 -14.48 6.45 -3.07
N GLN A 12 -15.23 5.78 -2.20
CA GLN A 12 -14.74 5.36 -0.87
C GLN A 12 -13.55 4.42 -0.98
N ILE A 13 -13.62 3.44 -1.88
CA ILE A 13 -12.53 2.50 -2.14
C ILE A 13 -11.28 3.23 -2.62
N ASN A 14 -11.41 4.17 -3.54
CA ASN A 14 -10.29 4.95 -4.06
C ASN A 14 -9.66 5.82 -2.97
N GLN A 15 -10.45 6.43 -2.10
CA GLN A 15 -9.95 7.18 -0.94
C GLN A 15 -9.18 6.29 0.02
N GLU A 16 -9.69 5.11 0.30
CA GLU A 16 -9.03 4.12 1.15
C GLU A 16 -7.69 3.66 0.56
N LYS A 17 -7.65 3.37 -0.74
CA LYS A 17 -6.42 3.04 -1.47
C LYS A 17 -5.38 4.16 -1.39
N GLU A 18 -5.80 5.39 -1.64
CA GLU A 18 -4.91 6.56 -1.57
C GLU A 18 -4.32 6.73 -0.18
N HIS A 19 -5.12 6.55 0.86
CA HIS A 19 -4.68 6.62 2.25
C HIS A 19 -3.62 5.56 2.55
N ILE A 20 -3.86 4.32 2.14
CA ILE A 20 -2.92 3.21 2.35
C ILE A 20 -1.61 3.45 1.58
N LEU A 21 -1.70 3.86 0.31
CA LEU A 21 -0.52 4.16 -0.53
C LEU A 21 0.31 5.29 0.04
N LYS A 22 -0.32 6.33 0.55
CA LYS A 22 0.36 7.45 1.22
C LYS A 22 1.11 6.97 2.45
N GLU A 23 0.49 6.13 3.26
CA GLU A 23 1.09 5.57 4.46
C GLU A 23 2.29 4.68 4.12
N VAL A 24 2.19 3.83 3.11
CA VAL A 24 3.30 3.02 2.59
C VAL A 24 4.45 3.90 2.10
N TYR A 25 4.14 4.97 1.38
CA TYR A 25 5.14 5.92 0.91
C TYR A 25 5.90 6.59 2.08
N GLU A 26 5.17 7.05 3.09
CA GLU A 26 5.76 7.69 4.28
C GLU A 26 6.62 6.71 5.08
N LEU A 27 6.16 5.47 5.26
CA LEU A 27 6.91 4.41 5.94
C LEU A 27 8.17 4.02 5.17
N THR A 28 8.10 3.95 3.85
CA THR A 28 9.25 3.66 3.00
C THR A 28 10.31 4.77 3.09
N ALA A 29 9.88 6.02 3.13
CA ALA A 29 10.77 7.17 3.31
C ALA A 29 11.44 7.13 4.70
N GLU A 30 10.69 6.81 5.74
CA GLU A 30 11.20 6.64 7.11
C GLU A 30 12.23 5.51 7.17
N LYS A 31 11.94 4.37 6.57
CA LYS A 31 12.87 3.23 6.46
C LYS A 31 14.19 3.64 5.83
N ARG A 32 14.16 4.40 4.73
CA ARG A 32 15.38 4.90 4.06
C ARG A 32 16.19 5.79 4.97
N LYS A 33 15.55 6.67 5.73
CA LYS A 33 16.25 7.53 6.71
C LYS A 33 16.96 6.70 7.78
N ILE A 34 16.32 5.65 8.28
CA ILE A 34 16.88 4.75 9.28
C ILE A 34 18.06 3.97 8.67
N GLU A 35 17.92 3.47 7.45
CA GLU A 35 19.00 2.77 6.75
C GLU A 35 20.21 3.67 6.52
N GLN A 36 20.01 4.92 6.15
CA GLN A 36 21.09 5.90 5.99
C GLN A 36 21.83 6.17 7.30
N LYS A 37 21.12 6.28 8.41
CA LYS A 37 21.71 6.44 9.73
C LYS A 37 22.53 5.21 10.12
N LYS A 38 22.02 4.02 9.83
CA LYS A 38 22.72 2.76 10.05
C LYS A 38 24.01 2.69 9.22
N GLU A 39 23.93 3.04 7.93
CA GLU A 39 25.10 3.07 7.05
C GLU A 39 26.18 4.06 7.53
N TYR A 40 25.75 5.22 7.99
CA TYR A 40 26.65 6.20 8.58
C TYR A 40 27.36 5.64 9.82
N ASP A 41 26.62 5.03 10.73
CA ASP A 41 27.19 4.39 11.91
C ASP A 41 28.18 3.27 11.54
N LEU A 42 27.87 2.45 10.54
CA LEU A 42 28.79 1.43 10.02
C LEU A 42 30.03 2.04 9.39
N TYR A 43 29.90 3.15 8.67
CA TYR A 43 31.02 3.86 8.10
C TYR A 43 31.97 4.37 9.20
N VAL A 44 31.43 4.94 10.26
CA VAL A 44 32.22 5.41 11.43
C VAL A 44 33.00 4.26 12.07
N VAL A 45 32.37 3.07 12.19
CA VAL A 45 33.06 1.86 12.69
C VAL A 45 34.24 1.48 11.83
N LYS A 46 34.04 1.38 10.52
CA LYS A 46 35.11 1.04 9.58
C LYS A 46 36.27 2.06 9.63
N SER A 47 35.93 3.34 9.74
CA SER A 47 36.94 4.41 9.87
C SER A 47 37.74 4.27 11.15
N ARG A 48 37.10 3.94 12.28
CA ARG A 48 37.75 3.67 13.55
C ARG A 48 38.69 2.46 13.47
N SER A 49 38.25 1.39 12.86
CA SER A 49 39.07 0.18 12.67
C SER A 49 40.30 0.48 11.85
N LYS A 50 40.24 1.29 10.81
CA LYS A 50 41.40 1.74 10.03
C LYS A 50 42.35 2.58 10.86
N VAL A 51 41.83 3.51 11.67
CA VAL A 51 42.65 4.34 12.57
C VAL A 51 43.41 3.49 13.58
N VAL A 52 42.74 2.48 14.15
CA VAL A 52 43.39 1.53 15.09
C VAL A 52 44.46 0.69 14.38
N GLN A 53 44.20 0.21 13.17
CA GLN A 53 45.14 -0.59 12.36
C GLN A 53 46.40 0.22 11.96
N THR A 54 46.26 1.52 11.75
CA THR A 54 47.38 2.40 11.39
C THR A 54 48.23 2.84 12.60
N GLY A 55 47.92 2.38 13.81
CA GLY A 55 48.69 2.70 15.02
C GLY A 55 48.41 4.07 15.62
N GLN A 56 47.42 4.79 15.16
CA GLN A 56 47.04 6.11 15.67
C GLN A 56 46.12 6.00 16.90
N ARG A 57 46.60 5.35 17.95
CA ARG A 57 45.85 5.09 19.20
C ARG A 57 45.37 6.36 19.90
N ILE A 58 46.10 7.47 19.76
CA ILE A 58 45.75 8.74 20.40
C ILE A 58 44.48 9.33 19.78
N MET A 59 44.32 9.26 18.45
CA MET A 59 43.12 9.67 17.76
C MET A 59 41.94 8.72 18.02
N ALA A 60 42.18 7.42 18.14
CA ALA A 60 41.17 6.44 18.51
C ALA A 60 40.61 6.73 19.91
N GLY A 61 41.43 7.18 20.85
CA GLY A 61 41.00 7.61 22.18
C GLY A 61 40.10 8.84 22.14
N MET A 62 40.36 9.80 21.25
CA MET A 62 39.50 10.97 21.04
C MET A 62 38.17 10.61 20.35
N LEU A 63 38.19 9.67 19.43
CA LEU A 63 36.99 9.18 18.72
C LEU A 63 36.12 8.27 19.59
N SER A 64 36.65 7.66 20.64
CA SER A 64 35.92 6.79 21.57
C SER A 64 34.87 7.55 22.41
N SER A 65 34.94 8.90 22.48
CA SER A 65 33.89 9.70 23.12
C SER A 65 32.58 9.71 22.36
N HIS A 66 32.56 9.35 21.07
CA HIS A 66 31.38 9.08 20.32
C HIS A 66 30.99 7.60 20.46
N THR A 67 29.98 7.34 21.28
CA THR A 67 29.49 6.02 21.61
C THR A 67 29.00 5.28 20.35
N PHE A 68 29.89 4.56 19.70
CA PHE A 68 29.52 3.50 18.83
C PHE A 68 29.49 2.20 19.65
N SER A 69 28.31 1.58 19.75
CA SER A 69 28.15 0.23 20.30
C SER A 69 27.50 -0.68 19.28
N PRO A 70 27.84 -1.98 19.22
CA PRO A 70 27.11 -2.95 18.43
C PRO A 70 25.61 -2.95 18.71
N GLU A 71 25.23 -2.61 19.93
CA GLU A 71 23.84 -2.48 20.38
C GLU A 71 23.07 -1.42 19.58
N ARG A 72 23.74 -0.36 19.15
CA ARG A 72 23.13 0.69 18.33
C ARG A 72 22.75 0.19 16.94
N ILE A 73 23.57 -0.69 16.35
CA ILE A 73 23.26 -1.33 15.06
C ILE A 73 22.08 -2.27 15.21
N GLU A 74 22.01 -3.04 16.28
CA GLU A 74 20.86 -3.89 16.56
C GLU A 74 19.57 -3.09 16.76
N GLU A 75 19.67 -1.92 17.40
CA GLU A 75 18.55 -1.01 17.56
C GLU A 75 18.04 -0.49 16.21
N TRP A 76 18.96 -0.07 15.32
CA TRP A 76 18.60 0.31 13.94
C TRP A 76 17.95 -0.84 13.19
N ASN A 77 18.48 -2.05 13.30
CA ASN A 77 17.90 -3.24 12.67
C ASN A 77 16.49 -3.53 13.18
N ARG A 78 16.24 -3.37 14.47
CA ARG A 78 14.89 -3.53 15.05
C ARG A 78 13.93 -2.49 14.52
N LYS A 79 14.35 -1.23 14.42
CA LYS A 79 13.53 -0.16 13.85
C LYS A 79 13.20 -0.40 12.38
N ILE A 80 14.18 -0.84 11.59
CA ILE A 80 14.01 -1.20 10.18
C ILE A 80 13.00 -2.33 10.06
N LYS A 81 13.16 -3.39 10.83
CA LYS A 81 12.25 -4.54 10.81
C LYS A 81 10.83 -4.13 11.20
N LYS A 82 10.67 -3.32 12.23
CA LYS A 82 9.36 -2.81 12.65
C LYS A 82 8.68 -2.01 11.54
N THR A 83 9.43 -1.16 10.86
CA THR A 83 8.93 -0.37 9.73
C THR A 83 8.54 -1.28 8.56
N GLU A 84 9.36 -2.28 8.24
CA GLU A 84 9.04 -3.30 7.21
C GLU A 84 7.76 -4.06 7.53
N ASP A 85 7.57 -4.43 8.80
CA ASP A 85 6.35 -5.12 9.23
C ASP A 85 5.10 -4.24 9.05
N PHE A 86 5.19 -2.95 9.34
CA PHE A 86 4.11 -2.00 9.08
C PHE A 86 3.84 -1.81 7.58
N ILE A 87 4.88 -1.74 6.76
CA ILE A 87 4.74 -1.66 5.31
C ILE A 87 4.02 -2.90 4.78
N GLN A 88 4.45 -4.07 5.21
CA GLN A 88 3.85 -5.34 4.80
C GLN A 88 2.39 -5.45 5.22
N LYS A 89 2.05 -4.99 6.42
CA LYS A 89 0.68 -4.93 6.91
C LYS A 89 -0.19 -4.03 6.04
N ASN A 90 0.31 -2.86 5.67
CA ASN A 90 -0.41 -1.93 4.80
C ASN A 90 -0.56 -2.47 3.38
N GLU A 91 0.46 -3.15 2.84
CA GLU A 91 0.38 -3.82 1.54
C GLU A 91 -0.70 -4.93 1.55
N SER A 92 -0.79 -5.68 2.65
CA SER A 92 -1.83 -6.68 2.85
C SER A 92 -3.23 -6.05 2.89
N LEU A 93 -3.38 -4.91 3.57
CA LEU A 93 -4.63 -4.15 3.58
C LEU A 93 -5.00 -3.65 2.18
N LEU A 94 -4.01 -3.20 1.41
CA LEU A 94 -4.22 -2.76 0.03
C LEU A 94 -4.76 -3.90 -0.84
N GLU A 95 -4.21 -5.10 -0.70
CA GLU A 95 -4.71 -6.28 -1.42
C GLU A 95 -6.15 -6.63 -1.03
N GLN A 96 -6.50 -6.50 0.25
CA GLN A 96 -7.88 -6.69 0.71
C GLN A 96 -8.83 -5.67 0.10
N VAL A 97 -8.43 -4.41 0.00
CA VAL A 97 -9.23 -3.35 -0.62
C VAL A 97 -9.40 -3.59 -2.11
N LYS A 98 -8.36 -4.01 -2.81
CA LYS A 98 -8.42 -4.40 -4.23
C LYS A 98 -9.37 -5.57 -4.46
N GLU A 99 -9.38 -6.55 -3.57
CA GLU A 99 -10.31 -7.69 -3.64
C GLU A 99 -11.77 -7.24 -3.44
N LYS A 100 -12.02 -6.35 -2.49
CA LYS A 100 -13.34 -5.73 -2.31
C LYS A 100 -13.80 -5.01 -3.57
N GLU A 101 -12.90 -4.25 -4.19
CA GLU A 101 -13.20 -3.54 -5.44
C GLU A 101 -13.56 -4.51 -6.55
N ARG A 102 -12.82 -5.61 -6.69
CA ARG A 102 -13.11 -6.65 -7.68
C ARG A 102 -14.50 -7.23 -7.49
N VAL A 103 -14.86 -7.55 -6.26
CA VAL A 103 -16.17 -8.08 -5.91
C VAL A 103 -17.30 -7.08 -6.24
N ILE A 104 -17.11 -5.82 -5.87
CA ILE A 104 -18.09 -4.75 -6.15
C ILE A 104 -18.25 -4.55 -7.66
N ASP A 105 -17.16 -4.55 -8.42
CA ASP A 105 -17.20 -4.43 -9.88
C ASP A 105 -17.97 -5.59 -10.53
N GLU A 106 -17.73 -6.81 -10.07
CA GLU A 106 -18.46 -8.00 -10.55
C GLU A 106 -19.96 -7.93 -10.23
N MET A 107 -20.31 -7.54 -9.01
CA MET A 107 -21.69 -7.37 -8.59
C MET A 107 -22.43 -6.34 -9.45
N TYR A 108 -21.78 -5.21 -9.68
CA TYR A 108 -22.37 -4.15 -10.51
C TYR A 108 -22.57 -4.61 -11.95
N GLN A 109 -21.60 -5.29 -12.54
CA GLN A 109 -21.69 -5.84 -13.89
C GLN A 109 -22.83 -6.86 -14.02
N GLU A 110 -22.98 -7.73 -13.02
CA GLU A 110 -24.10 -8.68 -12.99
C GLU A 110 -25.46 -7.98 -12.90
N ASP A 111 -25.57 -6.97 -12.06
CA ASP A 111 -26.79 -6.17 -11.92
C ASP A 111 -27.13 -5.45 -13.23
N CYS A 112 -26.14 -4.91 -13.92
CA CYS A 112 -26.32 -4.29 -15.24
C CYS A 112 -26.81 -5.31 -16.29
N LYS A 113 -26.27 -6.51 -16.28
CA LYS A 113 -26.70 -7.59 -17.18
C LYS A 113 -28.14 -8.01 -16.92
N LYS A 114 -28.53 -8.12 -15.66
CA LYS A 114 -29.91 -8.44 -15.26
C LYS A 114 -30.89 -7.37 -15.73
N LEU A 115 -30.53 -6.09 -15.52
CA LEU A 115 -31.32 -4.96 -15.98
C LEU A 115 -31.49 -4.95 -17.51
N ALA A 116 -30.41 -5.21 -18.25
CA ALA A 116 -30.42 -5.28 -19.70
C ALA A 116 -31.38 -6.39 -20.19
N LYS A 117 -31.36 -7.57 -19.55
CA LYS A 117 -32.26 -8.68 -19.86
C LYS A 117 -33.72 -8.33 -19.58
N ILE A 118 -34.00 -7.65 -18.48
CA ILE A 118 -35.34 -7.20 -18.12
C ILE A 118 -35.86 -6.20 -19.16
N GLN A 119 -35.04 -5.24 -19.56
CA GLN A 119 -35.38 -4.26 -20.59
C GLN A 119 -35.65 -4.92 -21.93
N GLU A 120 -34.83 -5.88 -22.35
CA GLU A 120 -35.04 -6.66 -23.56
C GLU A 120 -36.40 -7.37 -23.55
N LYS A 121 -36.73 -8.03 -22.45
CA LYS A 121 -38.02 -8.71 -22.28
C LYS A 121 -39.18 -7.74 -22.31
N LEU A 122 -39.06 -6.58 -21.70
CA LEU A 122 -40.10 -5.53 -21.74
C LEU A 122 -40.28 -4.99 -23.13
N GLU A 123 -39.20 -4.74 -23.87
CA GLU A 123 -39.27 -4.28 -25.27
C GLU A 123 -39.93 -5.32 -26.18
N GLU A 124 -39.58 -6.60 -26.03
CA GLU A 124 -40.21 -7.71 -26.76
C GLU A 124 -41.70 -7.78 -26.47
N LYS A 125 -42.10 -7.63 -25.21
CA LYS A 125 -43.49 -7.63 -24.79
C LYS A 125 -44.24 -6.44 -25.38
N MET A 126 -43.67 -5.26 -25.35
CA MET A 126 -44.26 -4.05 -25.93
C MET A 126 -44.44 -4.18 -27.44
N LEU A 127 -43.45 -4.75 -28.14
CA LEU A 127 -43.56 -5.03 -29.57
C LEU A 127 -44.66 -6.04 -29.90
N LEU A 128 -44.78 -7.07 -29.08
CA LEU A 128 -45.82 -8.08 -29.23
C LEU A 128 -47.24 -7.48 -29.02
N ASP A 129 -47.39 -6.67 -27.97
CA ASP A 129 -48.65 -5.98 -27.69
C ASP A 129 -49.02 -5.01 -28.80
N LEU A 130 -48.06 -4.28 -29.37
CA LEU A 130 -48.26 -3.42 -30.54
C LEU A 130 -48.73 -4.21 -31.76
N LYS A 131 -48.09 -5.35 -32.05
CA LYS A 131 -48.52 -6.24 -33.15
C LYS A 131 -49.92 -6.76 -32.96
N MET A 132 -50.31 -7.14 -31.76
CA MET A 132 -51.64 -7.56 -31.42
C MET A 132 -52.67 -6.45 -31.62
N CYS A 133 -52.34 -5.22 -31.22
CA CYS A 133 -53.20 -4.06 -31.45
C CYS A 133 -53.33 -3.73 -32.94
N MET A 134 -52.30 -3.91 -33.75
CA MET A 134 -52.34 -3.67 -35.20
C MET A 134 -53.10 -4.73 -35.98
N ASN A 135 -53.10 -5.97 -35.52
CA ASN A 135 -53.78 -7.12 -36.18
C ASN A 135 -55.19 -7.37 -35.67
N GLY A 136 -55.61 -6.68 -34.66
CA GLY A 136 -56.96 -6.74 -34.11
C GLY A 136 -57.82 -5.72 -34.68
#